data_3962105092960cef73399893201381a9
#
_entry.id   3962105092960cef73399893201381a9
#
_cell.length_a   1.000
_cell.length_b   1.000
_cell.length_c   1.000
_cell.angle_alpha   90.00
_cell.angle_beta   90.00
_cell.angle_gamma   90.00
#
_symmetry.space_group_name_H-M   'P 1'
#
loop_
_entity.id
_entity.type
_entity.pdbx_description
1 polymer ?
#
loop_
_entity_poly.entity_id
_entity_poly.type
_entity_poly.pdbx_seq_one_letter_code
_entity_poly.pdbx_strand_id
1 'polypeptide(L)'
;MELEKIYQAIITGRAMLITGSGAHMTALGMNGEKFPSGVALAERLYKSAGIVNPENPYDLQDAADSYLETKSSDELIAELKKVLYVSKVQKEHEILYGQDWQRVYTTNYDEVPILASKDMEEPLYAVTLSDDVKLEKERKNNVFILMDI
;
A
#
# COMPACT_ATOMS: atom_id res chain seq x y z
N MET A 1 -30.40 -4.42 2.19
CA MET A 1 -30.55 -5.40 1.10
C MET A 1 -29.29 -5.58 0.26
N GLU A 2 -28.70 -4.55 -0.35
CA GLU A 2 -27.41 -4.71 -1.05
C GLU A 2 -26.26 -4.92 -0.05
N LEU A 3 -26.23 -4.18 1.05
CA LEU A 3 -25.25 -4.36 2.11
C LEU A 3 -25.24 -5.76 2.71
N GLU A 4 -26.43 -6.38 2.88
CA GLU A 4 -26.52 -7.75 3.37
C GLU A 4 -25.88 -8.76 2.40
N LYS A 5 -26.06 -8.57 1.09
CA LYS A 5 -25.42 -9.43 0.07
C LYS A 5 -23.89 -9.28 0.08
N ILE A 6 -23.41 -8.05 0.25
CA ILE A 6 -21.96 -7.77 0.35
C ILE A 6 -21.41 -8.45 1.61
N TYR A 7 -22.06 -8.25 2.76
CA TYR A 7 -21.66 -8.89 4.00
C TYR A 7 -21.60 -10.41 3.87
N GLN A 8 -22.65 -11.04 3.32
CA GLN A 8 -22.69 -12.48 3.10
C GLN A 8 -21.59 -12.94 2.12
N ALA A 9 -21.27 -12.15 1.10
CA ALA A 9 -20.16 -12.49 0.19
C ALA A 9 -18.79 -12.46 0.90
N ILE A 10 -18.58 -11.50 1.80
CA ILE A 10 -17.35 -11.39 2.59
C ILE A 10 -17.21 -12.59 3.52
N ILE A 11 -18.16 -12.81 4.42
CA ILE A 11 -18.08 -13.88 5.44
C ILE A 11 -18.08 -15.30 4.86
N THR A 12 -18.41 -15.46 3.59
CA THR A 12 -18.36 -16.74 2.87
C THR A 12 -17.18 -16.86 1.93
N GLY A 13 -16.19 -15.95 2.00
CA GLY A 13 -14.97 -15.99 1.19
C GLY A 13 -15.23 -15.86 -0.32
N ARG A 14 -16.28 -15.13 -0.73
CA ARG A 14 -16.65 -14.93 -2.14
C ARG A 14 -16.45 -13.50 -2.63
N ALA A 15 -15.99 -12.62 -1.76
CA ALA A 15 -15.67 -11.24 -2.11
C ALA A 15 -14.17 -11.06 -2.27
N MET A 16 -13.78 -10.15 -3.18
CA MET A 16 -12.39 -9.70 -3.33
C MET A 16 -12.29 -8.28 -2.80
N LEU A 17 -11.15 -8.00 -2.15
CA LEU A 17 -10.80 -6.66 -1.68
C LEU A 17 -9.81 -6.02 -2.64
N ILE A 18 -10.07 -4.77 -3.03
CA ILE A 18 -9.10 -3.95 -3.77
C ILE A 18 -8.90 -2.66 -2.96
N THR A 19 -7.66 -2.36 -2.61
CA THR A 19 -7.31 -1.16 -1.83
C THR A 19 -6.32 -0.27 -2.57
N GLY A 20 -6.40 1.01 -2.30
CA GLY A 20 -5.45 2.03 -2.70
C GLY A 20 -5.02 2.88 -1.50
N SER A 21 -4.25 3.94 -1.74
CA SER A 21 -3.64 4.79 -0.69
C SER A 21 -4.63 5.30 0.36
N GLY A 22 -5.88 5.58 -0.02
CA GLY A 22 -6.91 6.05 0.90
C GLY A 22 -7.23 5.07 2.04
N ALA A 23 -7.08 3.76 1.82
CA ALA A 23 -7.33 2.74 2.82
C ALA A 23 -6.26 2.69 3.92
N HIS A 24 -5.07 3.23 3.67
CA HIS A 24 -3.92 3.16 4.58
C HIS A 24 -3.55 4.51 5.22
N MET A 25 -4.25 5.59 4.90
CA MET A 25 -3.93 6.95 5.37
C MET A 25 -3.93 7.13 6.89
N THR A 26 -4.57 6.23 7.64
CA THR A 26 -4.60 6.27 9.11
C THR A 26 -3.50 5.42 9.76
N ALA A 27 -2.74 4.66 8.98
CA ALA A 27 -1.55 3.96 9.46
C ALA A 27 -0.50 4.98 9.95
N LEU A 28 0.32 4.57 10.90
CA LEU A 28 1.37 5.43 11.47
C LEU A 28 2.74 5.01 10.96
N GLY A 29 3.48 5.99 10.50
CA GLY A 29 4.87 5.88 10.09
C GLY A 29 5.86 5.88 11.25
N MET A 30 7.14 5.99 10.92
CA MET A 30 8.26 5.85 11.86
C MET A 30 8.17 6.79 13.08
N ASN A 31 7.69 8.01 12.90
CA ASN A 31 7.59 9.00 13.97
C ASN A 31 6.19 9.07 14.62
N GLY A 32 5.33 8.09 14.37
CA GLY A 32 3.93 8.11 14.81
C GLY A 32 3.05 9.09 14.03
N GLU A 33 3.54 9.62 12.91
CA GLU A 33 2.77 10.46 12.01
C GLU A 33 1.96 9.59 11.03
N LYS A 34 0.82 10.12 10.57
CA LYS A 34 0.03 9.47 9.53
C LYS A 34 0.78 9.44 8.20
N PHE A 35 0.44 8.48 7.37
CA PHE A 35 0.98 8.41 6.01
C PHE A 35 0.67 9.69 5.23
N PRO A 36 1.63 10.18 4.43
CA PRO A 36 1.38 11.32 3.57
C PRO A 36 0.36 10.98 2.48
N SER A 37 -0.42 11.96 2.07
CA SER A 37 -1.18 11.86 0.83
C SER A 37 -0.22 11.82 -0.37
N GLY A 38 -0.71 11.42 -1.56
CA GLY A 38 0.09 11.48 -2.78
C GLY A 38 0.66 12.88 -3.06
N VAL A 39 -0.13 13.92 -2.79
CA VAL A 39 0.30 15.33 -2.90
C VAL A 39 1.45 15.65 -1.92
N ALA A 40 1.31 15.28 -0.66
CA ALA A 40 2.36 15.53 0.34
C ALA A 40 3.64 14.72 0.04
N LEU A 41 3.50 13.54 -0.56
CA LEU A 41 4.64 12.73 -1.02
C LEU A 41 5.33 13.38 -2.22
N ALA A 42 4.56 13.90 -3.19
CA ALA A 42 5.10 14.63 -4.33
C ALA A 42 5.91 15.87 -3.88
N GLU A 43 5.34 16.70 -3.00
CA GLU A 43 6.03 17.86 -2.41
C GLU A 43 7.35 17.45 -1.72
N ARG A 44 7.34 16.33 -1.02
CA ARG A 44 8.53 15.80 -0.34
C ARG A 44 9.61 15.37 -1.33
N LEU A 45 9.24 14.68 -2.41
CA LEU A 45 10.17 14.25 -3.45
C LEU A 45 10.80 15.45 -4.15
N TYR A 46 10.02 16.45 -4.57
CA TYR A 46 10.55 17.69 -5.16
C TYR A 46 11.53 18.41 -4.22
N LYS A 47 11.15 18.53 -2.94
CA LYS A 47 12.03 19.15 -1.94
C LYS A 47 13.34 18.37 -1.78
N SER A 48 13.28 17.05 -1.74
CA SER A 48 14.48 16.18 -1.60
C SER A 48 15.37 16.21 -2.85
N ALA A 49 14.78 16.42 -4.02
CA ALA A 49 15.48 16.64 -5.28
C ALA A 49 16.05 18.07 -5.44
N GLY A 50 15.71 19.00 -4.53
CA GLY A 50 16.13 20.40 -4.61
C GLY A 50 15.36 21.22 -5.66
N ILE A 51 14.21 20.73 -6.11
CA ILE A 51 13.39 21.38 -7.13
C ILE A 51 12.47 22.40 -6.47
N VAL A 52 12.55 23.64 -6.95
CA VAL A 52 11.73 24.76 -6.49
C VAL A 52 10.77 25.16 -7.60
N ASN A 53 9.48 25.35 -7.25
CA ASN A 53 8.42 25.69 -8.19
C ASN A 53 8.27 24.70 -9.36
N PRO A 54 7.99 23.40 -9.10
CA PRO A 54 7.77 22.44 -10.15
C PRO A 54 6.52 22.81 -10.98
N GLU A 55 6.48 22.39 -12.23
CA GLU A 55 5.38 22.66 -13.16
C GLU A 55 4.08 22.00 -12.68
N ASN A 56 4.18 20.75 -12.18
CA ASN A 56 3.05 19.95 -11.67
C ASN A 56 3.24 19.60 -10.18
N PRO A 57 3.09 20.55 -9.24
CA PRO A 57 3.48 20.37 -7.84
C PRO A 57 2.72 19.28 -7.10
N TYR A 58 1.60 18.81 -7.64
CA TYR A 58 0.71 17.82 -7.01
C TYR A 58 0.74 16.46 -7.68
N ASP A 59 1.51 16.31 -8.77
CA ASP A 59 1.65 15.06 -9.49
C ASP A 59 2.79 14.23 -8.91
N LEU A 60 2.46 13.04 -8.42
CA LEU A 60 3.43 12.16 -7.79
C LEU A 60 4.36 11.51 -8.81
N GLN A 61 3.87 11.23 -10.02
CA GLN A 61 4.69 10.65 -11.08
C GLN A 61 5.72 11.66 -11.58
N ASP A 62 5.29 12.89 -11.89
CA ASP A 62 6.20 13.98 -12.27
C ASP A 62 7.25 14.25 -11.17
N ALA A 63 6.86 14.14 -9.90
CA ALA A 63 7.77 14.31 -8.79
C ALA A 63 8.81 13.18 -8.71
N ALA A 64 8.41 11.94 -8.97
CA ALA A 64 9.32 10.80 -9.00
C ALA A 64 10.28 10.89 -10.20
N ASP A 65 9.78 11.22 -11.38
CA ASP A 65 10.58 11.40 -12.59
C ASP A 65 11.62 12.54 -12.40
N SER A 66 11.17 13.68 -11.87
CA SER A 66 12.06 14.81 -11.54
C SER A 66 13.08 14.45 -10.46
N TYR A 67 12.73 13.61 -9.50
CA TYR A 67 13.68 13.11 -8.50
C TYR A 67 14.77 12.27 -9.18
N LEU A 68 14.41 11.39 -10.12
CA LEU A 68 15.33 10.53 -10.87
C LEU A 68 16.25 11.28 -11.81
N GLU A 69 15.92 12.51 -12.23
CA GLU A 69 16.84 13.37 -12.98
C GLU A 69 18.04 13.84 -12.14
N THR A 70 17.89 13.91 -10.82
CA THR A 70 18.90 14.45 -9.90
C THR A 70 19.49 13.41 -8.95
N LYS A 71 18.81 12.28 -8.78
CA LYS A 71 19.11 11.19 -7.84
C LYS A 71 19.02 9.84 -8.51
N SER A 72 19.54 8.82 -7.86
CA SER A 72 19.45 7.43 -8.31
C SER A 72 18.11 6.78 -7.93
N SER A 73 17.78 5.68 -8.62
CA SER A 73 16.63 4.84 -8.26
C SER A 73 16.77 4.27 -6.85
N ASP A 74 17.97 3.90 -6.42
CA ASP A 74 18.21 3.37 -5.07
C ASP A 74 17.93 4.42 -3.99
N GLU A 75 18.25 5.69 -4.25
CA GLU A 75 17.92 6.79 -3.34
C GLU A 75 16.41 7.04 -3.28
N LEU A 76 15.72 6.97 -4.42
CA LEU A 76 14.25 7.07 -4.46
C LEU A 76 13.60 5.95 -3.65
N ILE A 77 14.00 4.70 -3.88
CA ILE A 77 13.50 3.54 -3.15
C ILE A 77 13.76 3.68 -1.64
N ALA A 78 14.95 4.13 -1.26
CA ALA A 78 15.29 4.35 0.15
C ALA A 78 14.41 5.44 0.79
N GLU A 79 14.15 6.54 0.07
CA GLU A 79 13.26 7.60 0.55
C GLU A 79 11.82 7.11 0.68
N LEU A 80 11.30 6.39 -0.32
CA LEU A 80 9.95 5.81 -0.27
C LEU A 80 9.81 4.81 0.87
N LYS A 81 10.75 3.89 1.05
CA LYS A 81 10.76 2.93 2.17
C LYS A 81 10.74 3.63 3.53
N LYS A 82 11.46 4.74 3.68
CA LYS A 82 11.47 5.52 4.90
C LYS A 82 10.13 6.20 5.16
N VAL A 83 9.51 6.76 4.14
CA VAL A 83 8.23 7.49 4.24
C VAL A 83 7.06 6.55 4.45
N LEU A 84 7.07 5.41 3.76
CA LEU A 84 6.00 4.41 3.78
C LEU A 84 6.25 3.29 4.82
N TYR A 85 7.25 3.47 5.70
CA TYR A 85 7.46 2.56 6.81
C TYR A 85 6.25 2.54 7.75
N VAL A 86 5.72 1.35 8.01
CA VAL A 86 4.57 1.17 8.91
C VAL A 86 5.07 0.81 10.32
N SER A 87 4.94 1.72 11.27
CA SER A 87 5.23 1.44 12.67
C SER A 87 4.02 0.88 13.42
N LYS A 88 2.81 1.28 12.99
CA LYS A 88 1.56 0.85 13.63
C LYS A 88 0.39 0.89 12.66
N VAL A 89 -0.38 -0.18 12.64
CA VAL A 89 -1.70 -0.24 12.02
C VAL A 89 -2.78 0.15 13.02
N GLN A 90 -3.94 0.59 12.52
CA GLN A 90 -5.09 0.95 13.35
C GLN A 90 -6.12 -0.20 13.34
N LYS A 91 -7.07 -0.14 14.25
CA LYS A 91 -8.11 -1.18 14.39
C LYS A 91 -8.93 -1.39 13.12
N GLU A 92 -9.18 -0.33 12.37
CA GLU A 92 -9.88 -0.42 11.08
C GLU A 92 -9.12 -1.26 10.05
N HIS A 93 -7.77 -1.21 10.03
CA HIS A 93 -6.97 -2.06 9.15
C HIS A 93 -7.05 -3.53 9.56
N GLU A 94 -6.97 -3.82 10.87
CA GLU A 94 -7.14 -5.18 11.39
C GLU A 94 -8.53 -5.74 11.04
N ILE A 95 -9.58 -4.93 11.16
CA ILE A 95 -10.94 -5.32 10.77
C ILE A 95 -11.03 -5.56 9.27
N LEU A 96 -10.46 -4.66 8.45
CA LEU A 96 -10.52 -4.74 7.00
C LEU A 96 -9.80 -5.98 6.48
N TYR A 97 -8.54 -6.17 6.89
CA TYR A 97 -7.70 -7.26 6.39
C TYR A 97 -7.94 -8.59 7.13
N GLY A 98 -8.64 -8.56 8.26
CA GLY A 98 -9.03 -9.73 9.04
C GLY A 98 -10.29 -10.44 8.57
N GLN A 99 -10.86 -10.08 7.40
CA GLN A 99 -12.05 -10.76 6.87
C GLN A 99 -11.65 -11.90 5.91
N ASP A 100 -12.59 -12.83 5.69
CA ASP A 100 -12.44 -13.95 4.75
C ASP A 100 -12.53 -13.49 3.28
N TRP A 101 -11.56 -12.70 2.83
CA TRP A 101 -11.47 -12.28 1.44
C TRP A 101 -11.05 -13.46 0.54
N GLN A 102 -11.72 -13.63 -0.60
CA GLN A 102 -11.28 -14.59 -1.61
C GLN A 102 -9.89 -14.24 -2.16
N ARG A 103 -9.63 -12.95 -2.34
CA ARG A 103 -8.34 -12.38 -2.74
C ARG A 103 -8.26 -10.94 -2.25
N VAL A 104 -7.04 -10.49 -1.98
CA VAL A 104 -6.73 -9.10 -1.65
C VAL A 104 -5.77 -8.56 -2.71
N TYR A 105 -6.10 -7.40 -3.24
CA TYR A 105 -5.27 -6.67 -4.20
C TYR A 105 -5.00 -5.28 -3.65
N THR A 106 -3.80 -4.76 -3.88
CA THR A 106 -3.45 -3.40 -3.50
C THR A 106 -2.59 -2.72 -4.55
N THR A 107 -2.77 -1.41 -4.71
CA THR A 107 -1.86 -0.55 -5.46
C THR A 107 -0.86 0.15 -4.55
N ASN A 108 -0.84 -0.17 -3.26
CA ASN A 108 0.07 0.41 -2.29
C ASN A 108 1.35 -0.42 -2.15
N TYR A 109 2.44 0.25 -1.81
CA TYR A 109 3.76 -0.36 -1.58
C TYR A 109 4.08 -0.58 -0.10
N ASP A 110 3.16 -0.21 0.80
CA ASP A 110 3.36 -0.32 2.24
C ASP A 110 2.97 -1.70 2.79
N GLU A 111 3.41 -1.98 4.00
CA GLU A 111 3.18 -3.27 4.68
C GLU A 111 1.90 -3.30 5.53
N VAL A 112 0.98 -2.34 5.38
CA VAL A 112 -0.25 -2.29 6.19
C VAL A 112 -1.05 -3.59 6.15
N PRO A 113 -1.31 -4.24 4.99
CA PRO A 113 -2.06 -5.49 4.94
C PRO A 113 -1.37 -6.62 5.73
N ILE A 114 -0.05 -6.71 5.60
CA ILE A 114 0.76 -7.75 6.26
C ILE A 114 0.74 -7.55 7.78
N LEU A 115 1.00 -6.32 8.23
CA LEU A 115 1.01 -6.00 9.66
C LEU A 115 -0.38 -6.06 10.30
N ALA A 116 -1.42 -5.71 9.54
CA ALA A 116 -2.80 -5.78 10.02
C ALA A 116 -3.30 -7.22 10.21
N SER A 117 -2.75 -8.18 9.48
CA SER A 117 -3.11 -9.60 9.54
C SER A 117 -2.16 -10.47 10.35
N LYS A 118 -1.06 -9.92 10.88
CA LYS A 118 0.04 -10.68 11.51
C LYS A 118 -0.38 -11.62 12.64
N ASP A 119 -1.43 -11.25 13.39
CA ASP A 119 -1.94 -12.02 14.54
C ASP A 119 -3.10 -12.95 14.16
N MET A 120 -3.42 -13.09 12.87
CA MET A 120 -4.41 -14.04 12.37
C MET A 120 -3.84 -15.46 12.32
N GLU A 121 -4.71 -16.46 12.33
CA GLU A 121 -4.34 -17.88 12.18
C GLU A 121 -3.62 -18.09 10.83
N GLU A 122 -4.06 -17.40 9.78
CA GLU A 122 -3.46 -17.41 8.45
C GLU A 122 -3.14 -15.97 8.02
N PRO A 123 -1.94 -15.43 8.34
CA PRO A 123 -1.55 -14.08 7.95
C PRO A 123 -1.46 -13.90 6.43
N LEU A 124 -1.64 -12.66 5.98
CA LEU A 124 -1.47 -12.28 4.58
C LEU A 124 0.02 -12.22 4.20
N TYR A 125 0.34 -12.63 2.98
CA TYR A 125 1.68 -12.56 2.40
C TYR A 125 1.68 -11.69 1.15
N ALA A 126 2.69 -10.83 1.01
CA ALA A 126 2.84 -10.02 -0.19
C ALA A 126 3.28 -10.87 -1.38
N VAL A 127 2.63 -10.64 -2.52
CA VAL A 127 2.99 -11.22 -3.82
C VAL A 127 3.11 -10.07 -4.81
N THR A 128 4.26 -9.94 -5.44
CA THR A 128 4.55 -8.91 -6.45
C THR A 128 4.39 -9.49 -7.85
N LEU A 129 4.40 -8.62 -8.87
CA LEU A 129 4.32 -9.06 -10.27
C LEU A 129 5.57 -9.86 -10.72
N SER A 130 6.70 -9.69 -10.01
CA SER A 130 7.93 -10.44 -10.27
C SER A 130 7.94 -11.86 -9.69
N ASP A 131 7.01 -12.19 -8.79
CA ASP A 131 6.89 -13.51 -8.19
C ASP A 131 6.26 -14.51 -9.15
N ASP A 132 6.56 -15.82 -9.00
CA ASP A 132 5.91 -16.85 -9.81
C ASP A 132 4.44 -17.03 -9.35
N VAL A 133 3.57 -16.26 -10.00
CA VAL A 133 2.12 -16.22 -9.73
C VAL A 133 1.46 -17.61 -9.83
N LYS A 134 2.08 -18.58 -10.52
CA LYS A 134 1.52 -19.94 -10.62
C LYS A 134 1.64 -20.70 -9.32
N LEU A 135 2.76 -20.56 -8.62
CA LEU A 135 2.99 -21.18 -7.31
C LEU A 135 2.14 -20.51 -6.22
N GLU A 136 1.90 -19.20 -6.35
CA GLU A 136 1.17 -18.43 -5.35
C GLU A 136 -0.36 -18.47 -5.51
N LYS A 137 -0.88 -18.92 -6.67
CA LYS A 137 -2.34 -19.03 -6.90
C LYS A 137 -3.05 -20.03 -5.99
N GLU A 138 -2.32 -20.99 -5.45
CA GLU A 138 -2.87 -22.03 -4.58
C GLU A 138 -3.03 -21.56 -3.13
N ARG A 139 -2.34 -20.48 -2.72
CA ARG A 139 -2.45 -19.89 -1.37
C ARG A 139 -3.62 -18.92 -1.32
N LYS A 140 -4.51 -19.10 -0.35
CA LYS A 140 -5.67 -18.21 -0.17
C LYS A 140 -5.29 -16.83 0.38
N ASN A 141 -4.20 -16.74 1.16
CA ASN A 141 -3.86 -15.58 1.98
C ASN A 141 -2.81 -14.67 1.34
N ASN A 142 -2.93 -14.42 0.06
CA ASN A 142 -2.01 -13.55 -0.66
C ASN A 142 -2.59 -12.14 -0.84
N VAL A 143 -1.74 -11.13 -0.62
CA VAL A 143 -1.96 -9.75 -1.08
C VAL A 143 -1.17 -9.54 -2.34
N PHE A 144 -1.86 -9.33 -3.45
CA PHE A 144 -1.25 -9.05 -4.74
C PHE A 144 -0.98 -7.55 -4.88
N ILE A 145 0.29 -7.18 -4.98
CA ILE A 145 0.72 -5.81 -5.27
C ILE A 145 0.67 -5.61 -6.77
N LEU A 146 -0.22 -4.72 -7.23
CA LEU A 146 -0.54 -4.54 -8.65
C LEU A 146 0.39 -3.58 -9.39
N MET A 147 1.38 -3.01 -8.71
CA MET A 147 2.33 -2.06 -9.31
C MET A 147 3.76 -2.56 -9.06
N ASP A 148 4.60 -2.48 -10.09
CA ASP A 148 6.06 -2.67 -9.94
C ASP A 148 6.69 -1.37 -9.43
N ILE A 149 7.72 -1.50 -8.58
CA ILE A 149 8.55 -0.40 -8.11
C ILE A 149 9.79 -0.29 -9.01
#